data_cc543b7bb1d953b413e1ba80f7d0ad52
#
_entry.id   cc543b7bb1d953b413e1ba80f7d0ad52
#
_cell.length_a   1.000
_cell.length_b   1.000
_cell.length_c   1.000
_cell.angle_alpha   90.00
_cell.angle_beta   90.00
_cell.angle_gamma   90.00
#
_symmetry.space_group_name_H-M   'P 1'
#
loop_
_entity.id
_entity.type
_entity.pdbx_description
1 polymer ?
#
loop_
_entity_poly.entity_id
_entity_poly.type
_entity_poly.pdbx_seq_one_letter_code
_entity_poly.pdbx_strand_id
1 'polypeptide(L)'
;MAVRSPKRTASSRPKAGGVPSEPPAAQRIATLLAENARLTEAVGALEREAKRYYERYVEAQVKGASVATLYVASSRLRASIDRTEVISAIEEIVVGLVGSEEVVIYETTDDGATLVPMSWLGVDPTQTPSEHVGEGTIGVAASTGVTWVALDSEAPPTVADLTACVPLRIGHTTVGAIAIFRMLEHKRALEPVDRELFTLLSTQAAMALLCSKLAARASRSADSSPDATRART
;
A
#
# COMPACT_ATOMS: atom_id res chain seq x y z
N MET A 1 -70.94 -52.07 -81.86
CA MET A 1 -69.82 -52.20 -80.93
C MET A 1 -69.22 -50.82 -80.72
N ALA A 2 -69.36 -50.20 -79.52
CA ALA A 2 -69.02 -48.84 -79.24
C ALA A 2 -67.60 -48.78 -78.60
N VAL A 3 -66.75 -48.03 -79.24
CA VAL A 3 -65.41 -47.75 -78.68
C VAL A 3 -65.46 -46.47 -77.88
N ARG A 4 -65.24 -46.56 -76.57
CA ARG A 4 -65.20 -45.42 -75.67
C ARG A 4 -63.79 -44.73 -75.72
N SER A 5 -63.79 -43.46 -75.99
CA SER A 5 -62.60 -42.58 -75.87
C SER A 5 -62.26 -42.26 -74.39
N PRO A 6 -61.01 -42.24 -74.02
CA PRO A 6 -60.64 -41.84 -72.67
C PRO A 6 -60.59 -40.31 -72.48
N LYS A 7 -61.15 -39.85 -71.35
CA LYS A 7 -61.11 -38.46 -70.89
C LYS A 7 -59.69 -38.05 -70.56
N ARG A 8 -59.21 -36.91 -71.13
CA ARG A 8 -57.97 -36.21 -70.72
C ARG A 8 -58.17 -35.60 -69.30
N THR A 9 -57.44 -36.06 -68.39
CA THR A 9 -57.26 -35.40 -67.08
C THR A 9 -56.41 -34.15 -67.24
N ALA A 10 -56.94 -32.99 -66.82
CA ALA A 10 -56.23 -31.71 -66.80
C ALA A 10 -55.14 -31.75 -65.71
N SER A 11 -53.90 -31.63 -66.19
CA SER A 11 -52.72 -31.43 -65.32
C SER A 11 -52.80 -30.06 -64.62
N SER A 12 -52.96 -30.06 -63.32
CA SER A 12 -52.84 -28.84 -62.51
C SER A 12 -51.39 -28.42 -62.45
N ARG A 13 -51.06 -27.28 -63.03
CA ARG A 13 -49.76 -26.59 -62.97
C ARG A 13 -49.47 -26.21 -61.53
N PRO A 14 -48.28 -26.51 -60.96
CA PRO A 14 -47.94 -26.04 -59.66
C PRO A 14 -47.82 -24.52 -59.69
N LYS A 15 -48.47 -23.86 -58.72
CA LYS A 15 -48.31 -22.42 -58.44
C LYS A 15 -46.85 -22.15 -58.19
N ALA A 16 -46.25 -21.26 -59.00
CA ALA A 16 -44.93 -20.70 -58.76
C ALA A 16 -44.90 -20.08 -57.36
N GLY A 17 -43.99 -20.55 -56.56
CA GLY A 17 -43.68 -19.96 -55.25
C GLY A 17 -43.27 -18.50 -55.45
N GLY A 18 -44.05 -17.62 -54.88
CA GLY A 18 -43.73 -16.18 -54.92
C GLY A 18 -42.41 -15.96 -54.22
N VAL A 19 -41.44 -15.39 -54.92
CA VAL A 19 -40.24 -14.84 -54.34
C VAL A 19 -40.69 -13.81 -53.28
N PRO A 20 -40.20 -13.87 -52.03
CA PRO A 20 -40.56 -12.87 -51.04
C PRO A 20 -40.19 -11.50 -51.58
N SER A 21 -41.18 -10.60 -51.77
CA SER A 21 -40.91 -9.24 -52.22
C SER A 21 -40.02 -8.53 -51.20
N GLU A 22 -38.84 -8.09 -51.64
CA GLU A 22 -37.97 -7.30 -50.77
C GLU A 22 -38.74 -6.09 -50.18
N PRO A 23 -38.61 -5.82 -48.90
CA PRO A 23 -39.30 -4.68 -48.28
C PRO A 23 -38.86 -3.36 -48.96
N PRO A 24 -39.78 -2.38 -49.07
CA PRO A 24 -39.47 -1.10 -49.70
C PRO A 24 -38.23 -0.44 -49.03
N ALA A 25 -37.42 0.24 -49.86
CA ALA A 25 -36.14 0.83 -49.40
C ALA A 25 -36.27 1.68 -48.13
N ALA A 26 -37.37 2.42 -47.99
CA ALA A 26 -37.67 3.20 -46.80
C ALA A 26 -37.79 2.32 -45.51
N GLN A 27 -38.38 1.14 -45.60
CA GLN A 27 -38.51 0.20 -44.52
C GLN A 27 -37.15 -0.42 -44.11
N ARG A 28 -36.31 -0.73 -45.10
CA ARG A 28 -34.92 -1.20 -44.86
C ARG A 28 -34.08 -0.15 -44.17
N ILE A 29 -34.18 1.12 -44.61
CA ILE A 29 -33.47 2.25 -43.96
C ILE A 29 -33.93 2.40 -42.48
N ALA A 30 -35.24 2.38 -42.23
CA ALA A 30 -35.77 2.49 -40.87
C ALA A 30 -35.28 1.34 -39.97
N THR A 31 -35.24 0.11 -40.43
CA THR A 31 -34.72 -1.05 -39.67
C THR A 31 -33.24 -0.90 -39.41
N LEU A 32 -32.42 -0.50 -40.38
CA LEU A 32 -30.98 -0.30 -40.21
C LEU A 32 -30.68 0.85 -39.23
N LEU A 33 -31.47 1.93 -39.27
CA LEU A 33 -31.31 3.02 -38.28
C LEU A 33 -31.65 2.57 -36.86
N ALA A 34 -32.73 1.79 -36.71
CA ALA A 34 -33.09 1.24 -35.39
C ALA A 34 -32.05 0.25 -34.87
N GLU A 35 -31.48 -0.59 -35.72
CA GLU A 35 -30.42 -1.52 -35.33
C GLU A 35 -29.13 -0.79 -35.04
N ASN A 36 -28.77 0.25 -35.80
CA ASN A 36 -27.59 1.08 -35.53
C ASN A 36 -27.71 1.80 -34.17
N ALA A 37 -28.89 2.36 -33.88
CA ALA A 37 -29.15 2.97 -32.57
C ALA A 37 -28.99 1.95 -31.42
N ARG A 38 -29.54 0.74 -31.60
CA ARG A 38 -29.41 -0.35 -30.60
C ARG A 38 -27.96 -0.79 -30.42
N LEU A 39 -27.21 -0.94 -31.50
CA LEU A 39 -25.79 -1.31 -31.44
C LEU A 39 -24.96 -0.21 -30.77
N THR A 40 -25.22 1.06 -31.08
CA THR A 40 -24.54 2.20 -30.46
C THR A 40 -24.82 2.22 -28.95
N GLU A 41 -26.04 1.96 -28.52
CA GLU A 41 -26.40 1.87 -27.12
C GLU A 41 -25.70 0.68 -26.42
N ALA A 42 -25.67 -0.48 -27.07
CA ALA A 42 -25.01 -1.68 -26.57
C ALA A 42 -23.48 -1.47 -26.45
N VAL A 43 -22.85 -0.85 -27.45
CA VAL A 43 -21.43 -0.49 -27.41
C VAL A 43 -21.15 0.45 -26.22
N GLY A 44 -21.94 1.51 -26.08
CA GLY A 44 -21.78 2.44 -24.95
C GLY A 44 -22.02 1.78 -23.58
N ALA A 45 -22.89 0.78 -23.49
CA ALA A 45 -23.07 0.00 -22.25
C ALA A 45 -21.85 -0.88 -21.95
N LEU A 46 -21.32 -1.57 -22.96
CA LEU A 46 -20.11 -2.39 -22.84
C LEU A 46 -18.88 -1.56 -22.48
N GLU A 47 -18.72 -0.38 -23.09
CA GLU A 47 -17.62 0.53 -22.75
C GLU A 47 -17.67 0.99 -21.29
N ARG A 48 -18.85 1.33 -20.78
CA ARG A 48 -19.04 1.69 -19.36
C ARG A 48 -18.74 0.52 -18.43
N GLU A 49 -19.11 -0.68 -18.83
CA GLU A 49 -18.83 -1.90 -18.06
C GLU A 49 -17.33 -2.23 -18.07
N ALA A 50 -16.69 -2.19 -19.23
CA ALA A 50 -15.26 -2.39 -19.40
C ALA A 50 -14.43 -1.39 -18.55
N LYS A 51 -14.85 -0.11 -18.57
CA LYS A 51 -14.22 0.92 -17.73
C LYS A 51 -14.32 0.58 -16.23
N ARG A 52 -15.49 0.17 -15.76
CA ARG A 52 -15.68 -0.25 -14.34
C ARG A 52 -14.85 -1.47 -13.98
N TYR A 53 -14.72 -2.47 -14.88
CA TYR A 53 -13.84 -3.61 -14.65
C TYR A 53 -12.37 -3.21 -14.58
N TYR A 54 -11.95 -2.31 -15.49
CA TYR A 54 -10.59 -1.81 -15.49
C TYR A 54 -10.25 -1.04 -14.20
N GLU A 55 -11.15 -0.17 -13.74
CA GLU A 55 -10.98 0.57 -12.48
C GLU A 55 -10.84 -0.38 -11.29
N ARG A 56 -11.70 -1.41 -11.20
CA ARG A 56 -11.61 -2.44 -10.15
C ARG A 56 -10.32 -3.27 -10.25
N TYR A 57 -9.91 -3.58 -11.46
CA TYR A 57 -8.67 -4.32 -11.68
C TYR A 57 -7.44 -3.53 -11.20
N VAL A 58 -7.35 -2.26 -11.56
CA VAL A 58 -6.27 -1.36 -11.09
C VAL A 58 -6.29 -1.24 -9.57
N GLU A 59 -7.46 -1.03 -8.97
CA GLU A 59 -7.61 -0.96 -7.51
C GLU A 59 -7.14 -2.27 -6.82
N ALA A 60 -7.51 -3.41 -7.36
CA ALA A 60 -7.09 -4.71 -6.83
C ALA A 60 -5.56 -4.93 -6.96
N GLN A 61 -4.95 -4.49 -8.05
CA GLN A 61 -3.51 -4.55 -8.26
C GLN A 61 -2.75 -3.68 -7.26
N VAL A 62 -3.22 -2.44 -7.05
CA VAL A 62 -2.62 -1.52 -6.07
C VAL A 62 -2.72 -2.10 -4.66
N LYS A 63 -3.88 -2.61 -4.26
CA LYS A 63 -4.06 -3.28 -2.96
C LYS A 63 -3.17 -4.53 -2.81
N GLY A 64 -3.04 -5.33 -3.86
CA GLY A 64 -2.18 -6.51 -3.86
C GLY A 64 -0.70 -6.16 -3.66
N ALA A 65 -0.22 -5.12 -4.35
CA ALA A 65 1.15 -4.62 -4.19
C ALA A 65 1.39 -4.09 -2.77
N SER A 66 0.45 -3.34 -2.20
CA SER A 66 0.50 -2.83 -0.82
C SER A 66 0.64 -3.97 0.19
N VAL A 67 -0.18 -5.01 0.09
CA VAL A 67 -0.10 -6.18 0.99
C VAL A 67 1.24 -6.89 0.91
N ALA A 68 1.79 -7.06 -0.29
CA ALA A 68 3.10 -7.69 -0.47
C ALA A 68 4.22 -6.86 0.18
N THR A 69 4.18 -5.54 0.02
CA THR A 69 5.12 -4.60 0.64
C THR A 69 5.08 -4.67 2.17
N LEU A 70 3.87 -4.63 2.75
CA LEU A 70 3.67 -4.74 4.20
C LEU A 70 4.14 -6.09 4.75
N TYR A 71 3.92 -7.17 4.01
CA TYR A 71 4.38 -8.50 4.40
C TYR A 71 5.91 -8.57 4.45
N VAL A 72 6.60 -8.04 3.44
CA VAL A 72 8.08 -7.99 3.39
C VAL A 72 8.62 -7.19 4.57
N ALA A 73 8.09 -5.98 4.81
CA ALA A 73 8.48 -5.14 5.93
C ALA A 73 8.29 -5.84 7.28
N SER A 74 7.11 -6.43 7.50
CA SER A 74 6.79 -7.18 8.73
C SER A 74 7.71 -8.38 8.93
N SER A 75 8.04 -9.10 7.85
CA SER A 75 8.95 -10.26 7.90
C SER A 75 10.37 -9.86 8.29
N ARG A 76 10.88 -8.75 7.74
CA ARG A 76 12.22 -8.23 8.06
C ARG A 76 12.34 -7.81 9.52
N LEU A 77 11.35 -7.08 10.05
CA LEU A 77 11.35 -6.63 11.44
C LEU A 77 11.30 -7.78 12.47
N ARG A 78 10.82 -8.95 12.07
CA ARG A 78 10.73 -10.14 12.93
C ARG A 78 11.90 -11.13 12.75
N ALA A 79 12.80 -10.87 11.82
CA ALA A 79 13.86 -11.80 11.49
C ALA A 79 14.94 -11.90 12.56
N SER A 80 15.13 -10.85 13.37
CA SER A 80 16.19 -10.82 14.38
C SER A 80 15.75 -10.11 15.67
N ILE A 81 16.46 -10.43 16.76
CA ILE A 81 16.42 -9.72 18.04
C ILE A 81 17.72 -8.96 18.29
N ASP A 82 18.69 -9.07 17.39
CA ASP A 82 19.91 -8.27 17.47
C ASP A 82 19.59 -6.80 17.18
N ARG A 83 20.15 -5.92 18.04
CA ARG A 83 19.85 -4.49 17.97
C ARG A 83 20.29 -3.86 16.65
N THR A 84 21.47 -4.22 16.18
CA THR A 84 22.04 -3.67 14.95
C THR A 84 21.22 -4.12 13.73
N GLU A 85 20.85 -5.40 13.71
CA GLU A 85 20.02 -5.96 12.64
C GLU A 85 18.61 -5.36 12.63
N VAL A 86 18.00 -5.09 13.78
CA VAL A 86 16.70 -4.45 13.90
C VAL A 86 16.76 -3.00 13.37
N ILE A 87 17.80 -2.24 13.73
CA ILE A 87 18.00 -0.87 13.22
C ILE A 87 18.17 -0.89 11.72
N SER A 88 19.07 -1.74 11.18
CA SER A 88 19.29 -1.88 9.75
C SER A 88 18.02 -2.29 9.01
N ALA A 89 17.19 -3.16 9.59
CA ALA A 89 15.91 -3.54 8.99
C ALA A 89 14.93 -2.36 8.91
N ILE A 90 14.89 -1.48 9.92
CA ILE A 90 14.06 -0.27 9.88
C ILE A 90 14.57 0.69 8.81
N GLU A 91 15.89 0.93 8.73
CA GLU A 91 16.53 1.77 7.71
C GLU A 91 16.23 1.26 6.30
N GLU A 92 16.42 -0.05 6.06
CA GLU A 92 16.12 -0.68 4.77
C GLU A 92 14.65 -0.55 4.36
N ILE A 93 13.71 -0.62 5.32
CA ILE A 93 12.29 -0.42 5.06
C ILE A 93 12.03 1.03 4.66
N VAL A 94 12.61 2.00 5.37
CA VAL A 94 12.40 3.41 5.06
C VAL A 94 13.05 3.76 3.72
N VAL A 95 14.28 3.34 3.47
CA VAL A 95 14.98 3.60 2.20
C VAL A 95 14.26 2.91 1.03
N GLY A 96 14.04 1.59 1.16
CA GLY A 96 13.59 0.77 0.04
C GLY A 96 12.09 0.84 -0.24
N LEU A 97 11.26 1.08 0.78
CA LEU A 97 9.80 1.04 0.64
C LEU A 97 9.17 2.42 0.78
N VAL A 98 9.63 3.24 1.72
CA VAL A 98 9.13 4.63 1.87
C VAL A 98 9.82 5.56 0.88
N GLY A 99 11.08 5.32 0.55
CA GLY A 99 11.83 6.10 -0.44
C GLY A 99 12.44 7.38 0.15
N SER A 100 13.10 7.28 1.31
CA SER A 100 13.92 8.34 1.88
C SER A 100 15.27 7.77 2.28
N GLU A 101 16.35 8.51 1.99
CA GLU A 101 17.72 8.18 2.40
C GLU A 101 18.16 8.98 3.63
N GLU A 102 17.30 9.84 4.16
CA GLU A 102 17.58 10.68 5.31
C GLU A 102 16.64 10.30 6.47
N VAL A 103 17.18 9.52 7.41
CA VAL A 103 16.42 8.93 8.52
C VAL A 103 17.18 9.04 9.81
N VAL A 104 16.48 9.36 10.90
CA VAL A 104 17.02 9.26 12.25
C VAL A 104 16.08 8.39 13.09
N ILE A 105 16.63 7.41 13.76
CA ILE A 105 15.91 6.55 14.68
C ILE A 105 16.23 7.01 16.10
N TYR A 106 15.19 7.33 16.85
CA TYR A 106 15.26 7.72 18.26
C TYR A 106 14.77 6.59 19.16
N GLU A 107 15.39 6.48 20.32
CA GLU A 107 14.91 5.63 21.41
C GLU A 107 14.64 6.46 22.66
N THR A 108 13.60 6.12 23.40
CA THR A 108 13.36 6.77 24.71
C THR A 108 14.36 6.30 25.75
N THR A 109 14.79 7.24 26.60
CA THR A 109 15.48 6.94 27.86
C THR A 109 14.62 6.05 28.75
N ASP A 110 15.23 5.47 29.77
CA ASP A 110 14.53 4.52 30.66
C ASP A 110 13.42 5.16 31.49
N ASP A 111 13.52 6.46 31.75
CA ASP A 111 12.49 7.27 32.40
C ASP A 111 11.35 7.69 31.42
N GLY A 112 11.53 7.44 30.12
CA GLY A 112 10.58 7.79 29.09
C GLY A 112 10.47 9.28 28.77
N ALA A 113 11.35 10.12 29.33
CA ALA A 113 11.25 11.58 29.21
C ALA A 113 11.95 12.15 27.98
N THR A 114 13.00 11.47 27.48
CA THR A 114 13.85 11.98 26.42
C THR A 114 13.99 10.97 25.29
N LEU A 115 13.96 11.46 24.06
CA LEU A 115 14.27 10.74 22.85
C LEU A 115 15.74 10.98 22.50
N VAL A 116 16.55 9.94 22.52
CA VAL A 116 17.96 9.98 22.18
C VAL A 116 18.15 9.36 20.82
N PRO A 117 18.79 10.06 19.86
CA PRO A 117 19.07 9.49 18.56
C PRO A 117 20.05 8.32 18.70
N MET A 118 19.75 7.19 18.04
CA MET A 118 20.55 5.97 18.12
C MET A 118 21.08 5.52 16.76
N SER A 119 20.52 6.03 15.67
CA SER A 119 21.01 5.80 14.32
C SER A 119 20.70 6.99 13.44
N TRP A 120 21.61 7.27 12.52
CA TRP A 120 21.55 8.33 11.51
C TRP A 120 21.91 7.75 10.16
N LEU A 121 21.02 7.91 9.21
CA LEU A 121 21.27 7.60 7.82
C LEU A 121 21.09 8.87 6.99
N GLY A 122 22.11 9.29 6.25
CA GLY A 122 22.07 10.47 5.38
C GLY A 122 21.95 11.83 6.08
N VAL A 123 21.85 11.87 7.40
CA VAL A 123 21.67 13.10 8.21
C VAL A 123 22.91 13.36 9.05
N ASP A 124 23.31 14.63 9.17
CA ASP A 124 24.38 15.03 10.06
C ASP A 124 23.93 14.89 11.54
N PRO A 125 24.64 14.07 12.35
CA PRO A 125 24.32 13.89 13.76
C PRO A 125 24.24 15.17 14.58
N THR A 126 24.97 16.21 14.19
CA THR A 126 25.00 17.52 14.89
C THR A 126 23.70 18.30 14.74
N GLN A 127 22.88 17.98 13.73
CA GLN A 127 21.61 18.65 13.43
C GLN A 127 20.39 17.97 14.07
N THR A 128 20.60 16.82 14.70
CA THR A 128 19.53 16.02 15.30
C THR A 128 19.83 15.72 16.77
N PRO A 129 19.66 16.70 17.65
CA PRO A 129 19.89 16.53 19.10
C PRO A 129 18.86 15.59 19.72
N SER A 130 19.05 15.28 20.99
CA SER A 130 18.01 14.64 21.78
C SER A 130 16.82 15.57 21.93
N GLU A 131 15.61 14.98 21.93
CA GLU A 131 14.33 15.69 21.98
C GLU A 131 13.57 15.29 23.25
N HIS A 132 12.85 16.22 23.88
CA HIS A 132 11.96 15.88 24.98
C HIS A 132 10.63 15.34 24.47
N VAL A 133 10.15 14.26 25.11
CA VAL A 133 8.83 13.70 24.80
C VAL A 133 7.76 14.73 25.17
N GLY A 134 6.94 15.11 24.19
CA GLY A 134 5.91 16.14 24.31
C GLY A 134 6.34 17.53 23.86
N GLU A 135 7.60 17.74 23.48
CA GLU A 135 8.11 19.02 22.97
C GLU A 135 8.56 18.89 21.52
N GLY A 136 8.44 19.96 20.76
CA GLY A 136 8.77 19.97 19.33
C GLY A 136 7.92 19.00 18.50
N THR A 137 8.21 18.91 17.21
CA THR A 137 7.43 18.05 16.29
C THR A 137 7.63 16.56 16.59
N ILE A 138 8.89 16.15 16.82
CA ILE A 138 9.25 14.74 17.07
C ILE A 138 8.73 14.32 18.45
N GLY A 139 8.94 15.12 19.48
CA GLY A 139 8.50 14.80 20.84
C GLY A 139 6.98 14.78 21.00
N VAL A 140 6.26 15.68 20.32
CA VAL A 140 4.77 15.68 20.29
C VAL A 140 4.25 14.44 19.58
N ALA A 141 4.79 14.07 18.41
CA ALA A 141 4.41 12.84 17.73
C ALA A 141 4.64 11.61 18.63
N ALA A 142 5.78 11.54 19.30
CA ALA A 142 6.11 10.46 20.23
C ALA A 142 5.13 10.39 21.41
N SER A 143 4.77 11.52 22.02
CA SER A 143 3.87 11.57 23.18
C SER A 143 2.42 11.24 22.82
N THR A 144 1.92 11.78 21.71
CA THR A 144 0.53 11.57 21.26
C THR A 144 0.32 10.21 20.61
N GLY A 145 1.38 9.64 20.01
CA GLY A 145 1.29 8.42 19.20
C GLY A 145 0.66 8.63 17.84
N VAL A 146 0.54 9.87 17.41
CA VAL A 146 0.03 10.23 16.09
C VAL A 146 1.21 10.47 15.16
N THR A 147 1.23 9.76 14.04
CA THR A 147 2.22 10.02 12.99
C THR A 147 2.04 11.43 12.45
N TRP A 148 3.11 12.21 12.53
CA TRP A 148 3.14 13.55 11.96
C TRP A 148 3.64 13.48 10.52
N VAL A 149 3.01 14.24 9.62
CA VAL A 149 3.39 14.35 8.20
C VAL A 149 3.33 15.81 7.78
N ALA A 150 4.37 16.30 7.15
CA ALA A 150 4.50 17.72 6.76
C ALA A 150 3.36 18.19 5.85
N LEU A 151 2.90 17.36 4.92
CA LEU A 151 1.80 17.68 4.00
C LEU A 151 0.43 17.77 4.68
N ASP A 152 0.26 17.15 5.85
CA ASP A 152 -0.99 17.13 6.60
C ASP A 152 -1.01 18.19 7.73
N SER A 153 0.14 18.85 7.97
CA SER A 153 0.30 19.80 9.06
C SER A 153 0.18 21.25 8.58
N GLU A 154 -0.59 22.04 9.29
CA GLU A 154 -0.68 23.50 9.05
C GLU A 154 0.54 24.25 9.59
N ALA A 155 1.23 23.67 10.59
CA ALA A 155 2.40 24.27 11.21
C ALA A 155 3.69 23.67 10.64
N PRO A 156 4.73 24.49 10.41
CA PRO A 156 6.03 24.00 9.99
C PRO A 156 6.65 23.12 11.09
N PRO A 157 7.51 22.14 10.72
CA PRO A 157 8.21 21.33 11.69
C PRO A 157 9.23 22.15 12.49
N THR A 158 9.48 21.76 13.74
CA THR A 158 10.53 22.36 14.55
C THR A 158 11.94 22.01 14.08
N VAL A 159 12.06 20.88 13.37
CA VAL A 159 13.31 20.42 12.74
C VAL A 159 13.19 20.63 11.23
N ALA A 160 14.19 21.27 10.65
CA ALA A 160 14.20 21.57 9.22
C ALA A 160 14.14 20.29 8.38
N ASP A 161 13.51 20.37 7.23
CA ASP A 161 13.38 19.29 6.23
C ASP A 161 12.70 18.01 6.74
N LEU A 162 12.09 17.99 7.92
CA LEU A 162 11.32 16.85 8.43
C LEU A 162 10.08 16.65 7.56
N THR A 163 9.99 15.48 6.92
CA THR A 163 8.86 15.08 6.07
C THR A 163 7.80 14.30 6.84
N ALA A 164 8.25 13.38 7.71
CA ALA A 164 7.34 12.61 8.56
C ALA A 164 8.04 12.20 9.87
N CYS A 165 7.24 12.02 10.92
CA CYS A 165 7.68 11.44 12.17
C CYS A 165 6.73 10.31 12.57
N VAL A 166 7.27 9.10 12.67
CA VAL A 166 6.53 7.89 13.03
C VAL A 166 6.82 7.54 14.48
N PRO A 167 5.86 7.68 15.40
CA PRO A 167 6.06 7.31 16.79
C PRO A 167 6.13 5.78 16.94
N LEU A 168 7.07 5.28 17.70
CA LEU A 168 7.22 3.87 18.03
C LEU A 168 6.62 3.61 19.40
N ARG A 169 5.46 2.92 19.44
CA ARG A 169 4.71 2.72 20.70
C ARG A 169 4.22 1.29 20.89
N ILE A 170 4.15 0.90 22.15
CA ILE A 170 3.52 -0.34 22.59
C ILE A 170 2.44 0.03 23.60
N GLY A 171 1.19 -0.05 23.19
CA GLY A 171 0.06 0.47 23.96
C GLY A 171 0.19 1.98 24.18
N HIS A 172 0.32 2.40 25.44
CA HIS A 172 0.50 3.81 25.81
C HIS A 172 1.96 4.21 26.04
N THR A 173 2.90 3.27 25.94
CA THR A 173 4.31 3.52 26.22
C THR A 173 5.05 3.86 24.93
N THR A 174 5.71 4.99 24.91
CA THR A 174 6.61 5.39 23.82
C THR A 174 7.94 4.64 23.96
N VAL A 175 8.39 3.96 22.92
CA VAL A 175 9.67 3.25 22.84
C VAL A 175 10.70 4.10 22.10
N GLY A 176 10.23 4.93 21.16
CA GLY A 176 11.08 5.76 20.33
C GLY A 176 10.29 6.50 19.25
N ALA A 177 11.00 6.97 18.25
CA ALA A 177 10.43 7.60 17.05
C ALA A 177 11.35 7.38 15.84
N ILE A 178 10.78 7.37 14.64
CA ILE A 178 11.51 7.41 13.38
C ILE A 178 11.23 8.77 12.75
N ALA A 179 12.26 9.60 12.61
CA ALA A 179 12.19 10.87 11.88
C ALA A 179 12.68 10.65 10.46
N ILE A 180 11.83 10.96 9.49
CA ILE A 180 12.08 10.82 8.05
C ILE A 180 12.18 12.22 7.49
N PHE A 181 13.32 12.51 6.88
CA PHE A 181 13.60 13.81 6.30
C PHE A 181 13.31 13.81 4.81
N ARG A 182 14.18 14.32 4.01
CA ARG A 182 14.00 14.48 2.58
C ARG A 182 13.67 13.16 1.87
N MET A 183 12.64 13.20 1.01
CA MET A 183 12.31 12.09 0.13
C MET A 183 13.23 12.04 -1.08
N LEU A 184 13.39 10.86 -1.67
CA LEU A 184 14.12 10.66 -2.93
C LEU A 184 13.52 11.53 -4.05
N GLU A 185 14.35 12.03 -4.95
CA GLU A 185 13.96 12.97 -6.03
C GLU A 185 12.81 12.45 -6.93
N HIS A 186 12.74 11.14 -7.13
CA HIS A 186 11.69 10.51 -7.94
C HIS A 186 10.36 10.31 -7.17
N LYS A 187 10.37 10.45 -5.85
CA LYS A 187 9.16 10.31 -5.01
C LYS A 187 8.68 11.66 -4.52
N ARG A 188 7.74 12.23 -5.25
CA ARG A 188 7.26 13.61 -5.02
C ARG A 188 6.29 13.78 -3.86
N ALA A 189 5.67 12.69 -3.39
CA ALA A 189 4.68 12.72 -2.32
C ALA A 189 4.58 11.34 -1.63
N LEU A 190 4.07 11.35 -0.41
CA LEU A 190 3.71 10.13 0.30
C LEU A 190 2.45 9.51 -0.32
N GLU A 191 2.52 8.22 -0.58
CA GLU A 191 1.44 7.42 -1.12
C GLU A 191 0.60 6.78 0.01
N PRO A 192 -0.63 6.30 -0.27
CA PRO A 192 -1.42 5.60 0.74
C PRO A 192 -0.70 4.42 1.38
N VAL A 193 0.12 3.68 0.63
CA VAL A 193 0.93 2.55 1.14
C VAL A 193 1.97 2.99 2.16
N ASP A 194 2.51 4.21 2.05
CA ASP A 194 3.48 4.73 3.04
C ASP A 194 2.81 4.93 4.40
N ARG A 195 1.57 5.38 4.43
CA ARG A 195 0.80 5.51 5.69
C ARG A 195 0.52 4.16 6.35
N GLU A 196 0.27 3.13 5.55
CA GLU A 196 0.14 1.76 6.03
C GLU A 196 1.48 1.25 6.57
N LEU A 197 2.59 1.53 5.89
CA LEU A 197 3.94 1.24 6.37
C LEU A 197 4.25 1.98 7.68
N PHE A 198 3.89 3.25 7.82
CA PHE A 198 4.07 4.00 9.06
C PHE A 198 3.30 3.36 10.23
N THR A 199 2.07 2.91 9.99
CA THR A 199 1.27 2.20 10.99
C THR A 199 1.94 0.87 11.40
N LEU A 200 2.48 0.14 10.42
CA LEU A 200 3.22 -1.10 10.68
C LEU A 200 4.50 -0.83 11.45
N LEU A 201 5.30 0.16 11.04
CA LEU A 201 6.52 0.57 11.73
C LEU A 201 6.23 1.00 13.17
N SER A 202 5.21 1.82 13.38
CA SER A 202 4.82 2.30 14.72
C SER A 202 4.65 1.17 15.74
N THR A 203 4.15 0.02 15.32
CA THR A 203 3.87 -1.11 16.20
C THR A 203 4.95 -2.19 16.15
N GLN A 204 5.35 -2.62 14.97
CA GLN A 204 6.27 -3.76 14.82
C GLN A 204 7.73 -3.37 15.06
N ALA A 205 8.16 -2.20 14.58
CA ALA A 205 9.50 -1.70 14.88
C ALA A 205 9.63 -1.37 16.39
N ALA A 206 8.59 -0.81 17.01
CA ALA A 206 8.58 -0.60 18.46
C ALA A 206 8.78 -1.91 19.23
N MET A 207 8.07 -2.98 18.85
CA MET A 207 8.20 -4.29 19.46
C MET A 207 9.61 -4.87 19.25
N ALA A 208 10.14 -4.80 18.02
CA ALA A 208 11.48 -5.31 17.70
C ALA A 208 12.57 -4.57 18.50
N LEU A 209 12.49 -3.23 18.57
CA LEU A 209 13.43 -2.42 19.37
C LEU A 209 13.32 -2.72 20.86
N LEU A 210 12.13 -2.85 21.41
CA LEU A 210 11.98 -3.19 22.82
C LEU A 210 12.55 -4.59 23.12
N CYS A 211 12.25 -5.59 22.28
CA CYS A 211 12.80 -6.93 22.44
C CYS A 211 14.32 -6.94 22.36
N SER A 212 14.92 -6.22 21.41
CA SER A 212 16.37 -6.10 21.28
C SER A 212 17.01 -5.40 22.49
N LYS A 213 16.37 -4.35 23.02
CA LYS A 213 16.80 -3.64 24.23
C LYS A 213 16.79 -4.57 25.45
N LEU A 214 15.73 -5.34 25.62
CA LEU A 214 15.59 -6.28 26.75
C LEU A 214 16.60 -7.44 26.62
N ALA A 215 16.82 -7.98 25.43
CA ALA A 215 17.82 -9.00 25.18
C ALA A 215 19.24 -8.51 25.52
N ALA A 216 19.60 -7.30 25.07
CA ALA A 216 20.89 -6.70 25.40
C ALA A 216 21.08 -6.43 26.90
N ARG A 217 20.00 -6.11 27.64
CA ARG A 217 20.05 -5.98 29.08
C ARG A 217 20.23 -7.33 29.78
N ALA A 218 19.51 -8.35 29.38
CA ALA A 218 19.60 -9.69 29.91
C ALA A 218 21.02 -10.26 29.76
N SER A 219 21.64 -10.08 28.58
CA SER A 219 23.01 -10.51 28.32
C SER A 219 24.03 -9.83 29.27
N ARG A 220 23.90 -8.51 29.44
CA ARG A 220 24.79 -7.73 30.34
C ARG A 220 24.63 -8.14 31.82
N SER A 221 23.41 -8.45 32.25
CA SER A 221 23.14 -8.91 33.60
C SER A 221 23.71 -10.30 33.87
N ALA A 222 23.71 -11.19 32.84
CA ALA A 222 24.32 -12.51 32.94
C ALA A 222 25.83 -12.44 33.06
N ASP A 223 26.49 -11.55 32.29
CA ASP A 223 27.95 -11.36 32.33
C ASP A 223 28.45 -10.68 33.62
N SER A 224 27.60 -9.90 34.28
CA SER A 224 27.95 -9.22 35.55
C SER A 224 27.66 -10.06 36.79
N SER A 225 27.17 -11.30 36.66
CA SER A 225 26.94 -12.20 37.82
C SER A 225 28.23 -12.80 38.31
N PRO A 226 28.62 -12.62 39.61
CA PRO A 226 29.93 -13.01 40.13
C PRO A 226 30.17 -14.54 40.24
N ASP A 227 29.19 -15.35 39.91
CA ASP A 227 29.28 -16.81 39.97
C ASP A 227 30.05 -17.49 38.79
N ALA A 228 30.25 -16.76 37.70
CA ALA A 228 31.00 -17.28 36.53
C ALA A 228 32.53 -17.42 36.81
N THR A 229 33.04 -16.77 37.85
CA THR A 229 34.49 -16.80 38.19
C THR A 229 34.88 -17.98 39.09
N ARG A 230 33.92 -18.71 39.68
CA ARG A 230 34.21 -19.87 40.55
C ARG A 230 34.28 -21.23 39.85
N ALA A 231 33.94 -21.32 38.58
CA ALA A 231 33.94 -22.60 37.86
C ALA A 231 35.20 -22.84 37.00
N ARG A 232 36.24 -21.99 37.12
CA ARG A 232 37.50 -22.13 36.35
C ARG A 232 38.75 -22.18 37.25
N THR A 233 38.63 -22.76 38.46
CA THR A 233 39.82 -23.09 39.27
C THR A 233 39.90 -24.57 39.53
#